data_4b6b2966360bf793f152356314992de3
#
_entry.id   4b6b2966360bf793f152356314992de3
#
_cell.length_a   1.000
_cell.length_b   1.000
_cell.length_c   1.000
_cell.angle_alpha   90.00
_cell.angle_beta   90.00
_cell.angle_gamma   90.00
#
_symmetry.space_group_name_H-M   'P 1'
#
loop_
_entity.id
_entity.type
_entity.pdbx_description
1 polymer ?
#
loop_
_entity_poly.entity_id
_entity_poly.type
_entity_poly.pdbx_seq_one_letter_code
_entity_poly.pdbx_strand_id
1 'polypeptide(L)'
;AYGSPKSHAAFDELYRELAEKRGFGAKPCLFGRSRGGLWTSSWAIANPGRAAGLIGIYPVYDFRTYPGLARAAGAYELTLEQLGARAAEFNPIERIAVLAKAKVPVALIHGDVDKVVPLKENSAELVRRYHAEGAGDLVKLIVLEGQGHNFYEGFFRSQVLVDFAIAKAKEGAKK
;
A
#
# COMPACT_ATOMS: atom_id res chain seq x y z
N ALA A 1 1.40 1.76 14.62
CA ALA A 1 2.34 1.44 13.55
C ALA A 1 1.84 0.25 12.71
N TYR A 2 2.51 -0.08 11.62
CA TYR A 2 2.25 -1.26 10.76
C TYR A 2 0.81 -1.35 10.20
N GLY A 3 0.12 -0.23 9.98
CA GLY A 3 -1.24 -0.21 9.43
C GLY A 3 -2.32 -0.61 10.42
N SER A 4 -2.02 -0.60 11.73
CA SER A 4 -3.00 -0.93 12.76
C SER A 4 -4.14 0.10 12.86
N PRO A 5 -5.31 -0.27 13.41
CA PRO A 5 -6.43 0.66 13.59
C PRO A 5 -6.05 1.96 14.31
N LYS A 6 -5.15 1.89 15.29
CA LYS A 6 -4.63 3.08 15.98
C LYS A 6 -3.89 4.05 15.04
N SER A 7 -3.20 3.54 14.01
CA SER A 7 -2.54 4.40 13.02
C SER A 7 -3.51 5.04 12.04
N HIS A 8 -4.70 4.50 11.86
CA HIS A 8 -5.72 5.10 11.00
C HIS A 8 -6.18 6.46 11.53
N ALA A 9 -6.32 6.63 12.84
CA ALA A 9 -6.73 7.90 13.44
C ALA A 9 -5.79 9.06 13.05
N ALA A 10 -4.47 8.82 13.05
CA ALA A 10 -3.49 9.83 12.62
C ALA A 10 -3.61 10.16 11.13
N PHE A 11 -3.87 9.15 10.28
CA PHE A 11 -4.12 9.38 8.86
C PHE A 11 -5.44 10.12 8.61
N ASP A 12 -6.49 9.82 9.36
CA ASP A 12 -7.77 10.52 9.27
C ASP A 12 -7.64 11.98 9.71
N GLU A 13 -6.84 12.25 10.73
CA GLU A 13 -6.54 13.63 11.15
C GLU A 13 -5.77 14.40 10.08
N LEU A 14 -4.72 13.79 9.51
CA LEU A 14 -3.96 14.36 8.42
C LEU A 14 -4.86 14.61 7.18
N TYR A 15 -5.71 13.64 6.84
CA TYR A 15 -6.65 13.77 5.72
C TYR A 15 -7.60 14.95 5.94
N ARG A 16 -8.21 15.06 7.11
CA ARG A 16 -9.09 16.20 7.44
C ARG A 16 -8.36 17.53 7.37
N GLU A 17 -7.14 17.58 7.92
CA GLU A 17 -6.34 18.80 7.87
C GLU A 17 -6.06 19.24 6.43
N LEU A 18 -5.64 18.31 5.56
CA LEU A 18 -5.28 18.62 4.19
C LEU A 18 -6.51 18.84 3.30
N ALA A 19 -7.44 17.90 3.25
CA ALA A 19 -8.54 17.92 2.30
C ALA A 19 -9.68 18.86 2.74
N GLU A 20 -10.04 18.87 4.04
CA GLU A 20 -11.21 19.60 4.51
C GLU A 20 -10.87 21.03 4.93
N LYS A 21 -9.69 21.25 5.54
CA LYS A 21 -9.33 22.59 6.05
C LYS A 21 -8.44 23.39 5.10
N ARG A 22 -7.50 22.73 4.41
CA ARG A 22 -6.55 23.41 3.50
C ARG A 22 -6.93 23.35 2.03
N GLY A 23 -8.02 22.68 1.68
CA GLY A 23 -8.55 22.65 0.33
C GLY A 23 -7.73 21.83 -0.67
N PHE A 24 -6.88 20.92 -0.21
CA PHE A 24 -6.24 19.94 -1.10
C PHE A 24 -7.29 18.98 -1.67
N GLY A 25 -6.92 18.26 -2.75
CA GLY A 25 -7.84 17.31 -3.38
C GLY A 25 -8.34 16.25 -2.41
N ALA A 26 -9.64 15.96 -2.47
CA ALA A 26 -10.31 15.03 -1.56
C ALA A 26 -9.87 13.56 -1.74
N LYS A 27 -9.19 13.25 -2.85
CA LYS A 27 -8.66 11.91 -3.11
C LYS A 27 -7.16 11.99 -3.40
N PRO A 28 -6.30 11.90 -2.39
CA PRO A 28 -4.86 11.86 -2.60
C PRO A 28 -4.42 10.57 -3.28
N CYS A 29 -3.33 10.63 -4.06
CA CYS A 29 -2.55 9.47 -4.42
C CYS A 29 -1.58 9.16 -3.26
N LEU A 30 -1.66 7.94 -2.73
CA LEU A 30 -0.90 7.54 -1.55
C LEU A 30 0.43 6.89 -1.93
N PHE A 31 1.51 7.29 -1.27
CA PHE A 31 2.84 6.73 -1.50
C PHE A 31 3.33 5.91 -0.31
N GLY A 32 3.63 4.64 -0.54
CA GLY A 32 4.18 3.73 0.45
C GLY A 32 5.52 3.14 0.05
N ARG A 33 6.59 3.44 0.79
CA ARG A 33 7.87 2.76 0.63
C ARG A 33 8.06 1.74 1.74
N SER A 34 8.53 0.51 1.39
CA SER A 34 8.84 -0.53 2.37
C SER A 34 7.68 -0.69 3.36
N ARG A 35 7.93 -0.60 4.64
CA ARG A 35 6.92 -0.64 5.72
C ARG A 35 5.76 0.35 5.51
N GLY A 36 6.00 1.47 4.80
CA GLY A 36 4.95 2.44 4.48
C GLY A 36 3.80 1.85 3.66
N GLY A 37 4.04 0.77 2.92
CA GLY A 37 3.00 0.04 2.21
C GLY A 37 1.89 -0.48 3.12
N LEU A 38 2.22 -0.98 4.32
CA LEU A 38 1.22 -1.41 5.32
C LEU A 38 0.29 -0.26 5.75
N TRP A 39 0.85 0.94 5.91
CA TRP A 39 0.09 2.09 6.37
C TRP A 39 -0.85 2.61 5.30
N THR A 40 -0.31 2.85 4.10
CA THR A 40 -1.08 3.40 2.99
C THR A 40 -2.16 2.44 2.52
N SER A 41 -1.85 1.15 2.39
CA SER A 41 -2.84 0.15 1.95
C SER A 41 -3.91 -0.11 3.00
N SER A 42 -3.53 -0.24 4.28
CA SER A 42 -4.49 -0.46 5.36
C SER A 42 -5.49 0.70 5.47
N TRP A 43 -5.01 1.96 5.41
CA TRP A 43 -5.88 3.12 5.42
C TRP A 43 -6.77 3.22 4.16
N ALA A 44 -6.19 2.97 2.98
CA ALA A 44 -6.95 2.96 1.74
C ALA A 44 -8.05 1.87 1.72
N ILE A 45 -7.77 0.68 2.25
CA ILE A 45 -8.75 -0.41 2.39
C ILE A 45 -9.92 0.01 3.29
N ALA A 46 -9.64 0.75 4.36
CA ALA A 46 -10.67 1.28 5.25
C ALA A 46 -11.44 2.46 4.61
N ASN A 47 -10.83 3.18 3.66
CA ASN A 47 -11.36 4.39 3.03
C ASN A 47 -11.21 4.36 1.49
N PRO A 48 -11.73 3.34 0.78
CA PRO A 48 -11.43 3.17 -0.64
C PRO A 48 -11.93 4.32 -1.52
N GLY A 49 -12.99 5.01 -1.11
CA GLY A 49 -13.50 6.19 -1.79
C GLY A 49 -12.65 7.46 -1.61
N ARG A 50 -11.66 7.43 -0.71
CA ARG A 50 -10.78 8.57 -0.39
C ARG A 50 -9.36 8.42 -0.98
N ALA A 51 -9.09 7.41 -1.80
CA ALA A 51 -7.80 7.21 -2.46
C ALA A 51 -7.96 7.32 -3.97
N ALA A 52 -7.21 8.21 -4.62
CA ALA A 52 -7.15 8.30 -6.08
C ALA A 52 -6.26 7.21 -6.69
N GLY A 53 -5.32 6.68 -5.92
CA GLY A 53 -4.42 5.61 -6.30
C GLY A 53 -3.36 5.35 -5.24
N LEU A 54 -2.64 4.24 -5.39
CA LEU A 54 -1.49 3.90 -4.57
C LEU A 54 -0.25 3.78 -5.45
N ILE A 55 0.87 4.29 -4.93
CA ILE A 55 2.20 4.00 -5.49
C ILE A 55 3.08 3.37 -4.42
N GLY A 56 3.97 2.47 -4.82
CA GLY A 56 4.84 1.76 -3.89
C GLY A 56 6.24 1.50 -4.43
N ILE A 57 7.23 1.72 -3.56
CA ILE A 57 8.61 1.28 -3.78
C ILE A 57 8.87 0.13 -2.80
N TYR A 58 9.06 -1.10 -3.31
CA TYR A 58 9.16 -2.36 -2.55
C TYR A 58 8.24 -2.38 -1.30
N PRO A 59 6.93 -2.13 -1.50
CA PRO A 59 6.01 -1.94 -0.38
C PRO A 59 5.71 -3.26 0.32
N VAL A 60 5.57 -3.19 1.64
CA VAL A 60 5.04 -4.30 2.44
C VAL A 60 3.52 -4.29 2.38
N TYR A 61 2.93 -5.42 2.00
CA TYR A 61 1.49 -5.66 2.06
C TYR A 61 1.13 -6.81 2.97
N ASP A 62 2.09 -7.71 3.23
CA ASP A 62 1.94 -8.82 4.16
C ASP A 62 2.81 -8.62 5.40
N PHE A 63 2.20 -8.31 6.54
CA PHE A 63 2.92 -8.10 7.80
C PHE A 63 3.57 -9.39 8.34
N ARG A 64 3.21 -10.58 7.82
CA ARG A 64 3.85 -11.85 8.16
C ARG A 64 5.26 -11.93 7.61
N THR A 65 5.50 -11.32 6.44
CA THR A 65 6.83 -11.26 5.82
C THR A 65 7.69 -10.18 6.48
N TYR A 66 7.11 -9.00 6.73
CA TYR A 66 7.75 -7.91 7.42
C TYR A 66 6.70 -7.03 8.13
N PRO A 67 6.88 -6.67 9.38
CA PRO A 67 8.03 -6.93 10.26
C PRO A 67 8.00 -8.32 10.92
N GLY A 68 7.08 -9.19 10.54
CA GLY A 68 6.74 -10.44 11.20
C GLY A 68 5.70 -10.26 12.29
N LEU A 69 4.91 -11.31 12.56
CA LEU A 69 3.81 -11.27 13.51
C LEU A 69 4.24 -10.80 14.90
N ALA A 70 5.38 -11.27 15.38
CA ALA A 70 5.88 -10.93 16.73
C ALA A 70 6.09 -9.42 16.92
N ARG A 71 6.64 -8.73 15.90
CA ARG A 71 6.86 -7.28 15.94
C ARG A 71 5.59 -6.48 15.66
N ALA A 72 4.69 -7.03 14.86
CA ALA A 72 3.44 -6.37 14.51
C ALA A 72 2.43 -6.39 15.67
N ALA A 73 2.35 -7.49 16.42
CA ALA A 73 1.30 -7.78 17.41
C ALA A 73 1.05 -6.64 18.39
N GLY A 74 2.11 -6.08 18.98
CA GLY A 74 1.97 -4.96 19.92
C GLY A 74 1.33 -3.70 19.32
N ALA A 75 1.49 -3.46 18.00
CA ALA A 75 0.84 -2.33 17.34
C ALA A 75 -0.66 -2.52 17.15
N TYR A 76 -1.13 -3.76 17.19
CA TYR A 76 -2.53 -4.15 17.11
C TYR A 76 -3.15 -4.41 18.49
N GLU A 77 -2.36 -4.26 19.56
CA GLU A 77 -2.78 -4.56 20.95
C GLU A 77 -3.23 -6.02 21.13
N LEU A 78 -2.55 -6.94 20.39
CA LEU A 78 -2.83 -8.38 20.36
C LEU A 78 -1.58 -9.17 20.71
N THR A 79 -1.76 -10.44 21.11
CA THR A 79 -0.66 -11.40 21.14
C THR A 79 -0.28 -11.86 19.73
N LEU A 80 0.86 -12.52 19.59
CA LEU A 80 1.29 -13.11 18.30
C LEU A 80 0.25 -14.11 17.76
N GLU A 81 -0.28 -14.98 18.63
CA GLU A 81 -1.29 -15.97 18.24
C GLU A 81 -2.60 -15.30 17.83
N GLN A 82 -3.04 -14.28 18.58
CA GLN A 82 -4.25 -13.52 18.26
C GLN A 82 -4.13 -12.78 16.95
N LEU A 83 -2.99 -12.11 16.69
CA LEU A 83 -2.79 -11.43 15.41
C LEU A 83 -2.70 -12.44 14.26
N GLY A 84 -2.04 -13.59 14.46
CA GLY A 84 -1.96 -14.66 13.48
C GLY A 84 -3.33 -15.21 13.10
N ALA A 85 -4.16 -15.51 14.10
CA ALA A 85 -5.53 -16.00 13.90
C ALA A 85 -6.44 -14.98 13.20
N ARG A 86 -6.17 -13.69 13.38
CA ARG A 86 -6.94 -12.57 12.79
C ARG A 86 -6.25 -11.92 11.58
N ALA A 87 -5.29 -12.61 10.95
CA ALA A 87 -4.57 -12.05 9.81
C ALA A 87 -5.52 -11.65 8.66
N ALA A 88 -6.55 -12.45 8.39
CA ALA A 88 -7.56 -12.13 7.38
C ALA A 88 -8.32 -10.81 7.65
N GLU A 89 -8.41 -10.40 8.93
CA GLU A 89 -9.07 -9.16 9.33
C GLU A 89 -8.15 -7.93 9.20
N PHE A 90 -6.86 -8.10 9.48
CA PHE A 90 -5.94 -6.98 9.64
C PHE A 90 -4.88 -6.87 8.55
N ASN A 91 -4.47 -8.00 7.94
CA ASN A 91 -3.38 -8.00 6.99
C ASN A 91 -3.82 -7.38 5.66
N PRO A 92 -3.18 -6.29 5.19
CA PRO A 92 -3.60 -5.63 3.97
C PRO A 92 -3.68 -6.56 2.78
N ILE A 93 -2.73 -7.48 2.61
CA ILE A 93 -2.74 -8.38 1.46
C ILE A 93 -4.00 -9.25 1.42
N GLU A 94 -4.52 -9.70 2.56
CA GLU A 94 -5.74 -10.51 2.62
C GLU A 94 -6.99 -9.72 2.22
N ARG A 95 -6.94 -8.41 2.34
CA ARG A 95 -8.05 -7.49 2.12
C ARG A 95 -7.91 -6.64 0.86
N ILE A 96 -6.82 -6.79 0.12
CA ILE A 96 -6.47 -5.91 -1.00
C ILE A 96 -7.52 -5.92 -2.13
N ALA A 97 -8.31 -7.00 -2.24
CA ALA A 97 -9.44 -7.11 -3.17
C ALA A 97 -10.48 -5.97 -3.00
N VAL A 98 -10.58 -5.38 -1.80
CA VAL A 98 -11.44 -4.20 -1.56
C VAL A 98 -11.04 -3.04 -2.47
N LEU A 99 -9.74 -2.83 -2.66
CA LEU A 99 -9.23 -1.75 -3.51
C LEU A 99 -9.47 -2.05 -5.00
N ALA A 100 -9.30 -3.30 -5.42
CA ALA A 100 -9.60 -3.74 -6.78
C ALA A 100 -11.08 -3.53 -7.13
N LYS A 101 -11.99 -3.95 -6.25
CA LYS A 101 -13.45 -3.75 -6.38
C LYS A 101 -13.84 -2.28 -6.40
N ALA A 102 -13.16 -1.46 -5.60
CA ALA A 102 -13.36 -0.01 -5.58
C ALA A 102 -12.67 0.72 -6.74
N LYS A 103 -12.03 -0.02 -7.66
CA LYS A 103 -11.31 0.50 -8.82
C LYS A 103 -10.19 1.50 -8.46
N VAL A 104 -9.51 1.28 -7.34
CA VAL A 104 -8.35 2.07 -6.93
C VAL A 104 -7.13 1.59 -7.71
N PRO A 105 -6.55 2.41 -8.60
CA PRO A 105 -5.39 1.99 -9.39
C PRO A 105 -4.10 1.99 -8.57
N VAL A 106 -3.16 1.11 -8.96
CA VAL A 106 -1.91 0.90 -8.22
C VAL A 106 -0.72 0.86 -9.18
N ALA A 107 0.39 1.53 -8.83
CA ALA A 107 1.65 1.40 -9.55
C ALA A 107 2.80 1.09 -8.57
N LEU A 108 3.54 0.03 -8.85
CA LEU A 108 4.56 -0.53 -7.97
C LEU A 108 5.90 -0.68 -8.68
N ILE A 109 6.98 -0.52 -7.94
CA ILE A 109 8.32 -0.91 -8.36
C ILE A 109 8.96 -1.76 -7.26
N HIS A 110 9.54 -2.92 -7.62
CA HIS A 110 10.08 -3.88 -6.68
C HIS A 110 11.30 -4.59 -7.26
N GLY A 111 12.25 -4.97 -6.44
CA GLY A 111 13.38 -5.79 -6.84
C GLY A 111 13.05 -7.29 -6.77
N ASP A 112 13.53 -8.07 -7.71
CA ASP A 112 13.24 -9.51 -7.82
C ASP A 112 13.98 -10.37 -6.77
N VAL A 113 15.09 -9.85 -6.22
CA VAL A 113 15.88 -10.54 -5.18
C VAL A 113 15.75 -9.90 -3.80
N ASP A 114 14.67 -9.17 -3.55
CA ASP A 114 14.39 -8.57 -2.24
C ASP A 114 14.11 -9.65 -1.18
N LYS A 115 15.04 -9.79 -0.23
CA LYS A 115 14.97 -10.76 0.88
C LYS A 115 14.35 -10.17 2.15
N VAL A 116 14.18 -8.86 2.22
CA VAL A 116 13.57 -8.18 3.37
C VAL A 116 12.07 -8.09 3.20
N VAL A 117 11.63 -7.70 2.00
CA VAL A 117 10.23 -7.66 1.59
C VAL A 117 10.11 -8.51 0.32
N PRO A 118 9.87 -9.82 0.43
CA PRO A 118 9.87 -10.68 -0.74
C PRO A 118 8.81 -10.26 -1.75
N LEU A 119 9.22 -10.09 -3.01
CA LEU A 119 8.36 -9.69 -4.13
C LEU A 119 7.11 -10.57 -4.24
N LYS A 120 7.30 -11.90 -4.13
CA LYS A 120 6.26 -12.91 -4.34
C LYS A 120 5.06 -12.72 -3.42
N GLU A 121 5.31 -12.52 -2.12
CA GLU A 121 4.27 -12.44 -1.07
C GLU A 121 3.68 -11.03 -0.94
N ASN A 122 4.28 -10.02 -1.58
CA ASN A 122 3.87 -8.63 -1.47
C ASN A 122 3.37 -8.08 -2.82
N SER A 123 4.24 -7.44 -3.62
CA SER A 123 3.78 -6.77 -4.85
C SER A 123 3.23 -7.74 -5.89
N ALA A 124 3.83 -8.92 -6.07
CA ALA A 124 3.32 -9.90 -7.02
C ALA A 124 1.99 -10.52 -6.55
N GLU A 125 1.82 -10.75 -5.25
CA GLU A 125 0.55 -11.24 -4.71
C GLU A 125 -0.56 -10.17 -4.84
N LEU A 126 -0.25 -8.89 -4.64
CA LEU A 126 -1.21 -7.82 -4.90
C LEU A 126 -1.68 -7.85 -6.35
N VAL A 127 -0.76 -7.94 -7.30
CA VAL A 127 -1.08 -8.04 -8.74
C VAL A 127 -1.98 -9.25 -9.00
N ARG A 128 -1.63 -10.42 -8.47
CA ARG A 128 -2.42 -11.65 -8.63
C ARG A 128 -3.87 -11.45 -8.12
N ARG A 129 -4.03 -10.80 -6.98
CA ARG A 129 -5.36 -10.54 -6.39
C ARG A 129 -6.16 -9.53 -7.21
N TYR A 130 -5.53 -8.51 -7.78
CA TYR A 130 -6.19 -7.59 -8.70
C TYR A 130 -6.68 -8.31 -9.95
N HIS A 131 -5.86 -9.18 -10.54
CA HIS A 131 -6.28 -10.01 -11.68
C HIS A 131 -7.45 -10.93 -11.34
N ALA A 132 -7.46 -11.53 -10.16
CA ALA A 132 -8.56 -12.39 -9.69
C ALA A 132 -9.90 -11.66 -9.57
N GLU A 133 -9.86 -10.33 -9.32
CA GLU A 133 -11.06 -9.48 -9.28
C GLU A 133 -11.39 -8.85 -10.66
N GLY A 134 -10.73 -9.27 -11.74
CA GLY A 134 -10.93 -8.69 -13.07
C GLY A 134 -10.45 -7.24 -13.21
N ALA A 135 -9.55 -6.80 -12.33
CA ALA A 135 -9.03 -5.44 -12.25
C ALA A 135 -7.52 -5.35 -12.60
N GLY A 136 -7.02 -6.30 -13.39
CA GLY A 136 -5.61 -6.37 -13.76
C GLY A 136 -5.10 -5.15 -14.53
N ASP A 137 -5.94 -4.48 -15.27
CA ASP A 137 -5.67 -3.23 -15.99
C ASP A 137 -5.43 -2.03 -15.06
N LEU A 138 -5.85 -2.13 -13.81
CA LEU A 138 -5.66 -1.10 -12.78
C LEU A 138 -4.33 -1.22 -12.03
N VAL A 139 -3.55 -2.29 -12.25
CA VAL A 139 -2.30 -2.50 -11.54
C VAL A 139 -1.10 -2.56 -12.49
N LYS A 140 -0.05 -1.80 -12.16
CA LYS A 140 1.23 -1.82 -12.86
C LYS A 140 2.34 -2.19 -11.89
N LEU A 141 3.10 -3.23 -12.22
CA LEU A 141 4.27 -3.66 -11.46
C LEU A 141 5.51 -3.57 -12.35
N ILE A 142 6.50 -2.84 -11.90
CA ILE A 142 7.84 -2.78 -12.50
C ILE A 142 8.76 -3.62 -11.63
N VAL A 143 9.37 -4.64 -12.21
CA VAL A 143 10.35 -5.49 -11.52
C VAL A 143 11.75 -5.08 -11.96
N LEU A 144 12.63 -4.79 -11.01
CA LEU A 144 14.03 -4.47 -11.26
C LEU A 144 14.89 -5.71 -11.01
N GLU A 145 15.49 -6.22 -12.07
CA GLU A 145 16.32 -7.41 -12.04
C GLU A 145 17.59 -7.20 -11.20
N GLY A 146 17.93 -8.19 -10.39
CA GLY A 146 19.10 -8.20 -9.51
C GLY A 146 19.04 -7.22 -8.36
N GLN A 147 17.90 -6.55 -8.14
CA GLN A 147 17.76 -5.58 -7.06
C GLN A 147 17.11 -6.18 -5.82
N GLY A 148 17.68 -5.86 -4.65
CA GLY A 148 17.14 -6.21 -3.34
C GLY A 148 16.46 -5.02 -2.65
N HIS A 149 16.36 -5.09 -1.31
CA HIS A 149 15.83 -4.01 -0.49
C HIS A 149 16.89 -2.94 -0.22
N ASN A 150 17.22 -2.14 -1.20
CA ASN A 150 18.33 -1.19 -1.16
C ASN A 150 17.94 0.21 -1.65
N PHE A 151 18.90 1.11 -1.70
CA PHE A 151 18.74 2.49 -2.19
C PHE A 151 19.20 2.63 -3.64
N TYR A 152 19.02 1.61 -4.47
CA TYR A 152 19.29 1.73 -5.90
C TYR A 152 18.48 2.87 -6.51
N GLU A 153 19.15 3.76 -7.23
CA GLU A 153 18.57 4.99 -7.75
C GLU A 153 17.36 4.75 -8.66
N GLY A 154 17.36 3.65 -9.41
CA GLY A 154 16.27 3.26 -10.31
C GLY A 154 14.92 3.11 -9.60
N PHE A 155 14.88 2.80 -8.30
CA PHE A 155 13.65 2.79 -7.54
C PHE A 155 13.07 4.20 -7.35
N PHE A 156 13.94 5.19 -7.11
CA PHE A 156 13.56 6.53 -6.69
C PHE A 156 13.41 7.52 -7.84
N ARG A 157 13.96 7.18 -9.01
CA ARG A 157 13.86 7.97 -10.24
C ARG A 157 12.91 7.38 -11.28
N SER A 158 12.00 6.50 -10.87
CA SER A 158 11.02 5.90 -11.78
C SER A 158 10.04 6.97 -12.28
N GLN A 159 10.24 7.44 -13.50
CA GLN A 159 9.33 8.40 -14.14
C GLN A 159 7.90 7.84 -14.23
N VAL A 160 7.76 6.55 -14.43
CA VAL A 160 6.46 5.87 -14.46
C VAL A 160 5.66 6.06 -13.17
N LEU A 161 6.33 5.96 -12.00
CA LEU A 161 5.66 6.19 -10.70
C LEU A 161 5.33 7.68 -10.51
N VAL A 162 6.21 8.56 -10.93
CA VAL A 162 6.00 10.02 -10.83
C VAL A 162 4.80 10.44 -11.70
N ASP A 163 4.77 10.01 -12.96
CA ASP A 163 3.68 10.34 -13.88
C ASP A 163 2.34 9.78 -13.39
N PHE A 164 2.35 8.53 -12.90
CA PHE A 164 1.17 7.93 -12.29
C PHE A 164 0.68 8.72 -11.09
N ALA A 165 1.58 9.10 -10.16
CA ALA A 165 1.22 9.88 -8.98
C ALA A 165 0.58 11.21 -9.34
N ILE A 166 1.19 11.95 -10.31
CA ILE A 166 0.68 13.24 -10.78
C ILE A 166 -0.69 13.07 -11.45
N ALA A 167 -0.85 12.07 -12.31
CA ALA A 167 -2.11 11.82 -13.00
C ALA A 167 -3.23 11.52 -12.00
N LYS A 168 -2.98 10.61 -11.04
CA LYS A 168 -3.99 10.22 -10.05
C LYS A 168 -4.30 11.34 -9.05
N ALA A 169 -3.31 12.13 -8.64
CA ALA A 169 -3.55 13.30 -7.80
C ALA A 169 -4.43 14.36 -8.52
N LYS A 170 -4.18 14.61 -9.81
CA LYS A 170 -5.01 15.53 -10.63
C LYS A 170 -6.44 15.01 -10.82
N GLU A 171 -6.61 13.70 -11.07
CA GLU A 171 -7.93 13.06 -11.16
C GLU A 171 -8.69 13.18 -9.83
N GLY A 172 -8.01 12.92 -8.71
CA GLY A 172 -8.58 12.99 -7.37
C GLY A 172 -8.89 14.42 -6.88
N ALA A 173 -8.31 15.44 -7.49
CA ALA A 173 -8.59 16.84 -7.19
C ALA A 173 -9.84 17.37 -7.90
N LYS A 174 -10.34 16.70 -8.93
CA LYS A 174 -11.59 17.07 -9.59
C LYS A 174 -12.75 16.82 -8.63
N LYS A 175 -13.50 17.87 -8.33
CA LYS A 175 -14.72 17.83 -7.51
C LYS A 175 -15.89 17.27 -8.32
#